data_7e351dd43c6241d8e9c47e699c2bf320
#
_entry.id   7e351dd43c6241d8e9c47e699c2bf320
#
_cell.length_a   1.000
_cell.length_b   1.000
_cell.length_c   1.000
_cell.angle_alpha   90.00
_cell.angle_beta   90.00
_cell.angle_gamma   90.00
#
_symmetry.space_group_name_H-M   'P 1'
#
loop_
_entity.id
_entity.type
_entity.pdbx_description
1 polymer ?
#
loop_
_entity_poly.entity_id
_entity_poly.type
_entity_poly.pdbx_seq_one_letter_code
_entity_poly.pdbx_strand_id
1 'polypeptide(L)'
;MGLKDILAKCDHTLLTQTATWAEIKGVCDDGMKYHTASVCIPASYVKQAKEYVGDRLPICTVIGFPNGYDTTAAKCFMASDAVANGADEVDMVINIGWAKDGLWEKITEEIAAVKAACNGKLLKVIIETCLLTDEEKIALCKCVSDSGADYIKTSTGFSKAGATFHDVELFAAHVAPHVKIKAAGGISSLADAEKFITLGASRLGTSRIVKIAKGLEGSGY
;
A
#
# COMPACT_ATOMS: atom_id res chain seq x y z
N MET A 1 19.05 8.26 9.35
CA MET A 1 18.07 7.33 10.00
C MET A 1 18.68 5.94 10.09
N GLY A 2 18.43 5.18 11.19
CA GLY A 2 18.97 3.83 11.33
C GLY A 2 18.19 2.80 10.48
N LEU A 3 18.84 1.69 10.10
CA LEU A 3 18.20 0.61 9.34
C LEU A 3 16.92 0.10 10.02
N LYS A 4 16.92 -0.06 11.34
CA LYS A 4 15.75 -0.52 12.12
C LYS A 4 14.57 0.45 12.01
N ASP A 5 14.82 1.76 11.97
CA ASP A 5 13.77 2.76 11.85
C ASP A 5 13.11 2.73 10.46
N ILE A 6 13.91 2.42 9.42
CA ILE A 6 13.40 2.24 8.06
C ILE A 6 12.58 0.95 7.95
N LEU A 7 13.10 -0.16 8.48
CA LEU A 7 12.41 -1.46 8.48
C LEU A 7 11.04 -1.38 9.17
N ALA A 8 10.96 -0.68 10.30
CA ALA A 8 9.71 -0.46 11.04
C ALA A 8 8.65 0.34 10.25
N LYS A 9 9.01 0.92 9.12
CA LYS A 9 8.11 1.62 8.18
C LYS A 9 7.83 0.81 6.91
N CYS A 10 8.41 -0.37 6.74
CA CYS A 10 8.24 -1.19 5.54
C CYS A 10 7.00 -2.10 5.64
N ASP A 11 6.18 -2.09 4.59
CA ASP A 11 5.31 -3.21 4.27
C ASP A 11 6.13 -4.17 3.41
N HIS A 12 6.62 -5.27 4.01
CA HIS A 12 7.42 -6.26 3.30
C HIS A 12 6.52 -7.03 2.34
N THR A 13 6.72 -6.84 1.04
CA THR A 13 5.72 -7.12 0.02
C THR A 13 6.09 -8.29 -0.88
N LEU A 14 5.13 -9.20 -1.10
CA LEU A 14 5.18 -10.25 -2.13
C LEU A 14 3.79 -10.40 -2.75
N LEU A 15 3.62 -9.92 -4.00
CA LEU A 15 2.35 -9.90 -4.72
C LEU A 15 2.45 -10.52 -6.13
N THR A 16 3.50 -11.27 -6.42
CA THR A 16 3.66 -11.95 -7.71
C THR A 16 2.55 -12.99 -7.90
N GLN A 17 2.07 -13.16 -9.12
CA GLN A 17 0.99 -14.11 -9.46
C GLN A 17 1.37 -15.56 -9.14
N THR A 18 2.65 -15.87 -9.10
CA THR A 18 3.18 -17.21 -8.86
C THR A 18 3.56 -17.47 -7.40
N ALA A 19 3.28 -16.51 -6.48
CA ALA A 19 3.64 -16.64 -5.08
C ALA A 19 3.05 -17.93 -4.46
N THR A 20 3.92 -18.72 -3.85
CA THR A 20 3.57 -19.95 -3.15
C THR A 20 3.48 -19.74 -1.65
N TRP A 21 2.79 -20.65 -0.94
CA TRP A 21 2.76 -20.58 0.53
C TRP A 21 4.15 -20.57 1.16
N ALA A 22 5.09 -21.35 0.63
CA ALA A 22 6.45 -21.38 1.16
C ALA A 22 7.14 -20.00 1.09
N GLU A 23 6.93 -19.27 -0.01
CA GLU A 23 7.46 -17.91 -0.17
C GLU A 23 6.73 -16.91 0.73
N ILE A 24 5.40 -16.98 0.83
CA ILE A 24 4.59 -16.14 1.74
C ILE A 24 5.02 -16.36 3.19
N LYS A 25 5.21 -17.63 3.60
CA LYS A 25 5.71 -17.96 4.94
C LYS A 25 7.09 -17.34 5.18
N GLY A 26 7.99 -17.41 4.20
CA GLY A 26 9.31 -16.76 4.28
C GLY A 26 9.22 -15.23 4.46
N VAL A 27 8.29 -14.58 3.76
CA VAL A 27 8.02 -13.14 3.94
C VAL A 27 7.49 -12.85 5.35
N CYS A 28 6.62 -13.69 5.90
CA CYS A 28 6.14 -13.56 7.29
C CYS A 28 7.29 -13.74 8.31
N ASP A 29 8.14 -14.75 8.12
CA ASP A 29 9.32 -14.97 8.97
C ASP A 29 10.27 -13.76 8.95
N ASP A 30 10.53 -13.21 7.78
CA ASP A 30 11.31 -11.98 7.61
C ASP A 30 10.65 -10.79 8.31
N GLY A 31 9.34 -10.60 8.11
CA GLY A 31 8.58 -9.53 8.75
C GLY A 31 8.67 -9.56 10.27
N MET A 32 8.51 -10.73 10.87
CA MET A 32 8.66 -10.91 12.32
C MET A 32 10.10 -10.69 12.78
N LYS A 33 11.10 -11.23 12.07
CA LYS A 33 12.51 -11.12 12.41
C LYS A 33 13.03 -9.68 12.34
N TYR A 34 12.64 -8.94 11.33
CA TYR A 34 13.11 -7.58 11.05
C TYR A 34 12.16 -6.51 11.57
N HIS A 35 11.07 -6.90 12.23
CA HIS A 35 10.07 -5.99 12.80
C HIS A 35 9.54 -4.99 11.78
N THR A 36 9.12 -5.48 10.61
CA THR A 36 8.49 -4.63 9.60
C THR A 36 7.12 -4.14 10.06
N ALA A 37 6.63 -3.05 9.48
CA ALA A 37 5.33 -2.49 9.83
C ALA A 37 4.18 -3.46 9.53
N SER A 38 4.28 -4.18 8.41
CA SER A 38 3.39 -5.27 8.01
C SER A 38 4.08 -6.16 6.99
N VAL A 39 3.40 -7.25 6.60
CA VAL A 39 3.65 -7.92 5.32
C VAL A 39 2.46 -7.68 4.41
N CYS A 40 2.73 -7.43 3.10
CA CYS A 40 1.69 -7.22 2.10
C CYS A 40 1.68 -8.41 1.13
N ILE A 41 0.59 -9.19 1.16
CA ILE A 41 0.48 -10.49 0.51
C ILE A 41 -0.85 -10.64 -0.24
N PRO A 42 -0.99 -11.60 -1.19
CA PRO A 42 -2.25 -11.86 -1.87
C PRO A 42 -3.37 -12.25 -0.91
N ALA A 43 -4.60 -11.80 -1.18
CA ALA A 43 -5.76 -12.00 -0.30
C ALA A 43 -6.04 -13.48 0.03
N SER A 44 -5.79 -14.38 -0.92
CA SER A 44 -5.96 -15.83 -0.74
C SER A 44 -5.11 -16.45 0.36
N TYR A 45 -4.02 -15.79 0.76
CA TYR A 45 -3.12 -16.26 1.82
C TYR A 45 -3.34 -15.58 3.17
N VAL A 46 -4.20 -14.58 3.25
CA VAL A 46 -4.39 -13.77 4.48
C VAL A 46 -4.76 -14.64 5.67
N LYS A 47 -5.76 -15.50 5.54
CA LYS A 47 -6.19 -16.38 6.63
C LYS A 47 -5.06 -17.27 7.14
N GLN A 48 -4.40 -17.96 6.24
CA GLN A 48 -3.30 -18.87 6.57
C GLN A 48 -2.09 -18.11 7.18
N ALA A 49 -1.79 -16.91 6.66
CA ALA A 49 -0.74 -16.07 7.21
C ALA A 49 -1.09 -15.55 8.61
N LYS A 50 -2.35 -15.12 8.84
CA LYS A 50 -2.81 -14.67 10.18
C LYS A 50 -2.77 -15.80 11.21
N GLU A 51 -3.19 -17.00 10.83
CA GLU A 51 -3.06 -18.21 11.67
C GLU A 51 -1.59 -18.51 12.02
N TYR A 52 -0.68 -18.29 11.08
CA TYR A 52 0.76 -18.54 11.27
C TYR A 52 1.44 -17.46 12.14
N VAL A 53 1.19 -16.19 11.89
CA VAL A 53 1.87 -15.11 12.63
C VAL A 53 1.16 -14.72 13.94
N GLY A 54 -0.14 -14.97 14.07
CA GLY A 54 -0.96 -14.48 15.19
C GLY A 54 -0.95 -12.95 15.26
N ASP A 55 -0.66 -12.42 16.45
CA ASP A 55 -0.59 -10.97 16.70
C ASP A 55 0.83 -10.40 16.61
N ARG A 56 1.80 -11.24 16.19
CA ARG A 56 3.21 -10.83 16.13
C ARG A 56 3.54 -9.91 14.95
N LEU A 57 2.68 -9.87 13.93
CA LEU A 57 2.92 -9.12 12.69
C LEU A 57 1.58 -8.74 12.04
N PRO A 58 1.34 -7.46 11.73
CA PRO A 58 0.18 -7.06 10.95
C PRO A 58 0.20 -7.62 9.53
N ILE A 59 -0.97 -8.05 9.04
CA ILE A 59 -1.17 -8.54 7.67
C ILE A 59 -1.87 -7.45 6.86
N CYS A 60 -1.21 -7.02 5.79
CA CYS A 60 -1.78 -6.18 4.74
C CYS A 60 -2.12 -7.03 3.52
N THR A 61 -3.19 -6.66 2.81
CA THR A 61 -3.49 -7.23 1.50
C THR A 61 -4.00 -6.18 0.54
N VAL A 62 -4.22 -6.57 -0.72
CA VAL A 62 -4.66 -5.68 -1.80
C VAL A 62 -6.04 -6.08 -2.31
N ILE A 63 -6.84 -5.10 -2.75
CA ILE A 63 -8.16 -5.29 -3.34
C ILE A 63 -8.35 -4.43 -4.59
N GLY A 64 -9.19 -4.86 -5.53
CA GLY A 64 -9.34 -4.16 -6.80
C GLY A 64 -8.02 -4.02 -7.56
N PHE A 65 -7.12 -4.96 -7.36
CA PHE A 65 -5.71 -4.81 -7.68
C PHE A 65 -5.29 -5.72 -8.85
N PRO A 66 -4.39 -5.28 -9.77
CA PRO A 66 -3.75 -3.96 -9.76
C PRO A 66 -4.50 -2.87 -10.55
N ASN A 67 -5.59 -3.19 -11.24
CA ASN A 67 -6.19 -2.34 -12.25
C ASN A 67 -7.18 -1.28 -11.73
N GLY A 68 -7.84 -1.51 -10.59
CA GLY A 68 -8.74 -0.57 -9.94
C GLY A 68 -10.12 -0.40 -10.56
N TYR A 69 -10.46 -1.09 -11.65
CA TYR A 69 -11.71 -0.89 -12.39
C TYR A 69 -12.86 -1.85 -12.00
N ASP A 70 -12.70 -2.58 -10.91
CA ASP A 70 -13.83 -3.35 -10.35
C ASP A 70 -14.94 -2.41 -9.85
N THR A 71 -16.16 -2.94 -9.75
CA THR A 71 -17.26 -2.16 -9.18
C THR A 71 -17.03 -1.87 -7.71
N THR A 72 -17.57 -0.76 -7.20
CA THR A 72 -17.51 -0.40 -5.78
C THR A 72 -18.02 -1.53 -4.88
N ALA A 73 -19.13 -2.18 -5.25
CA ALA A 73 -19.67 -3.31 -4.49
C ALA A 73 -18.71 -4.49 -4.42
N ALA A 74 -18.01 -4.82 -5.51
CA ALA A 74 -16.99 -5.86 -5.53
C ALA A 74 -15.81 -5.51 -4.62
N LYS A 75 -15.30 -4.28 -4.68
CA LYS A 75 -14.22 -3.82 -3.79
C LYS A 75 -14.63 -3.84 -2.32
N CYS A 76 -15.85 -3.44 -1.99
CA CYS A 76 -16.39 -3.53 -0.62
C CYS A 76 -16.44 -4.99 -0.12
N PHE A 77 -16.91 -5.91 -0.98
CA PHE A 77 -16.92 -7.33 -0.66
C PHE A 77 -15.49 -7.86 -0.42
N MET A 78 -14.54 -7.55 -1.31
CA MET A 78 -13.14 -7.94 -1.15
C MET A 78 -12.53 -7.40 0.15
N ALA A 79 -12.85 -6.15 0.53
CA ALA A 79 -12.36 -5.54 1.77
C ALA A 79 -12.91 -6.26 3.00
N SER A 80 -14.23 -6.50 3.06
CA SER A 80 -14.87 -7.19 4.17
C SER A 80 -14.40 -8.64 4.30
N ASP A 81 -14.23 -9.36 3.19
CA ASP A 81 -13.69 -10.71 3.15
C ASP A 81 -12.23 -10.75 3.66
N ALA A 82 -11.38 -9.83 3.18
CA ALA A 82 -10.00 -9.74 3.64
C ALA A 82 -9.91 -9.51 5.16
N VAL A 83 -10.72 -8.59 5.69
CA VAL A 83 -10.78 -8.31 7.14
C VAL A 83 -11.32 -9.52 7.93
N ALA A 84 -12.36 -10.18 7.44
CA ALA A 84 -12.89 -11.39 8.06
C ALA A 84 -11.86 -12.53 8.10
N ASN A 85 -10.96 -12.61 7.12
CA ASN A 85 -9.86 -13.55 7.07
C ASN A 85 -8.64 -13.11 7.91
N GLY A 86 -8.66 -11.94 8.54
CA GLY A 86 -7.65 -11.47 9.48
C GLY A 86 -6.68 -10.42 8.94
N ALA A 87 -7.00 -9.74 7.83
CA ALA A 87 -6.22 -8.59 7.40
C ALA A 87 -6.36 -7.44 8.41
N ASP A 88 -5.23 -6.85 8.77
CA ASP A 88 -5.15 -5.67 9.64
C ASP A 88 -5.14 -4.37 8.80
N GLU A 89 -4.72 -4.47 7.54
CA GLU A 89 -4.60 -3.36 6.61
C GLU A 89 -5.03 -3.79 5.19
N VAL A 90 -5.67 -2.89 4.47
CA VAL A 90 -6.14 -3.12 3.10
C VAL A 90 -5.66 -1.99 2.20
N ASP A 91 -5.03 -2.33 1.07
CA ASP A 91 -4.61 -1.38 0.04
C ASP A 91 -5.56 -1.52 -1.17
N MET A 92 -6.40 -0.52 -1.44
CA MET A 92 -7.27 -0.48 -2.62
C MET A 92 -6.64 0.29 -3.77
N VAL A 93 -7.02 -0.03 -5.01
CA VAL A 93 -6.73 0.81 -6.17
C VAL A 93 -8.00 1.56 -6.57
N ILE A 94 -7.89 2.87 -6.82
CA ILE A 94 -8.99 3.68 -7.36
C ILE A 94 -9.35 3.26 -8.80
N ASN A 95 -10.53 3.65 -9.27
CA ASN A 95 -10.82 3.60 -10.71
C ASN A 95 -10.13 4.78 -11.41
N ILE A 96 -9.01 4.49 -12.09
CA ILE A 96 -8.20 5.51 -12.76
C ILE A 96 -8.96 6.15 -13.93
N GLY A 97 -9.82 5.39 -14.62
CA GLY A 97 -10.69 5.94 -15.68
C GLY A 97 -11.60 7.04 -15.14
N TRP A 98 -12.18 6.87 -13.96
CA TRP A 98 -12.98 7.92 -13.34
C TRP A 98 -12.17 9.17 -12.98
N ALA A 99 -10.90 9.00 -12.60
CA ALA A 99 -10.01 10.14 -12.39
C ALA A 99 -9.74 10.90 -13.70
N LYS A 100 -9.56 10.19 -14.81
CA LYS A 100 -9.41 10.81 -16.15
C LYS A 100 -10.67 11.54 -16.61
N ASP A 101 -11.83 11.05 -16.20
CA ASP A 101 -13.13 11.68 -16.49
C ASP A 101 -13.48 12.81 -15.50
N GLY A 102 -12.65 13.07 -14.48
CA GLY A 102 -12.89 14.08 -13.45
C GLY A 102 -14.03 13.75 -12.48
N LEU A 103 -14.39 12.48 -12.31
CA LEU A 103 -15.50 12.01 -11.47
C LEU A 103 -15.09 11.94 -9.98
N TRP A 104 -14.63 13.04 -9.41
CA TRP A 104 -14.02 13.13 -8.08
C TRP A 104 -14.96 12.71 -6.95
N GLU A 105 -16.22 13.13 -6.99
CA GLU A 105 -17.22 12.74 -6.00
C GLU A 105 -17.42 11.23 -5.98
N LYS A 106 -17.53 10.62 -7.16
CA LYS A 106 -17.71 9.17 -7.29
C LYS A 106 -16.52 8.39 -6.72
N ILE A 107 -15.29 8.90 -6.92
CA ILE A 107 -14.08 8.30 -6.34
C ILE A 107 -14.10 8.43 -4.82
N THR A 108 -14.47 9.60 -4.29
CA THR A 108 -14.57 9.84 -2.85
C THR A 108 -15.59 8.91 -2.20
N GLU A 109 -16.76 8.75 -2.82
CA GLU A 109 -17.82 7.83 -2.35
C GLU A 109 -17.35 6.36 -2.38
N GLU A 110 -16.65 5.93 -3.44
CA GLU A 110 -16.08 4.58 -3.50
C GLU A 110 -15.09 4.34 -2.37
N ILE A 111 -14.15 5.26 -2.14
CA ILE A 111 -13.16 5.12 -1.07
C ILE A 111 -13.85 5.07 0.30
N ALA A 112 -14.83 5.93 0.54
CA ALA A 112 -15.58 5.95 1.79
C ALA A 112 -16.36 4.65 2.03
N ALA A 113 -16.99 4.10 0.97
CA ALA A 113 -17.70 2.81 1.05
C ALA A 113 -16.74 1.66 1.37
N VAL A 114 -15.57 1.62 0.72
CA VAL A 114 -14.54 0.62 1.00
C VAL A 114 -13.96 0.80 2.40
N LYS A 115 -13.75 2.05 2.86
CA LYS A 115 -13.29 2.32 4.23
C LYS A 115 -14.28 1.79 5.27
N ALA A 116 -15.56 1.99 5.05
CA ALA A 116 -16.60 1.42 5.91
C ALA A 116 -16.56 -0.12 5.93
N ALA A 117 -16.36 -0.75 4.77
CA ALA A 117 -16.24 -2.20 4.63
C ALA A 117 -14.98 -2.78 5.32
N CYS A 118 -13.94 -1.97 5.54
CA CYS A 118 -12.76 -2.36 6.32
C CYS A 118 -13.03 -2.49 7.83
N ASN A 119 -14.21 -2.16 8.33
CA ASN A 119 -14.64 -2.36 9.72
C ASN A 119 -13.59 -1.92 10.76
N GLY A 120 -13.11 -0.68 10.65
CA GLY A 120 -12.12 -0.08 11.56
C GLY A 120 -10.65 -0.42 11.24
N LYS A 121 -10.38 -1.32 10.29
CA LYS A 121 -9.01 -1.61 9.83
C LYS A 121 -8.47 -0.48 8.95
N LEU A 122 -7.14 -0.44 8.78
CA LEU A 122 -6.49 0.59 7.97
C LEU A 122 -6.80 0.40 6.48
N LEU A 123 -7.18 1.51 5.82
CA LEU A 123 -7.33 1.58 4.37
C LEU A 123 -6.26 2.48 3.77
N LYS A 124 -5.52 1.97 2.78
CA LYS A 124 -4.57 2.74 1.98
C LYS A 124 -5.07 2.80 0.54
N VAL A 125 -5.06 3.99 -0.04
CA VAL A 125 -5.63 4.26 -1.37
C VAL A 125 -4.52 4.46 -2.39
N ILE A 126 -4.38 3.49 -3.31
CA ILE A 126 -3.43 3.56 -4.42
C ILE A 126 -4.06 4.40 -5.52
N ILE A 127 -3.40 5.48 -5.91
CA ILE A 127 -3.84 6.33 -7.01
C ILE A 127 -3.09 6.10 -8.32
N GLU A 128 -2.01 5.30 -8.33
CA GLU A 128 -1.18 4.96 -9.50
C GLU A 128 -0.60 6.20 -10.18
N THR A 129 0.25 6.92 -9.48
CA THR A 129 0.75 8.25 -9.85
C THR A 129 1.35 8.34 -11.26
N CYS A 130 1.98 7.28 -11.74
CA CYS A 130 2.61 7.25 -13.07
C CYS A 130 1.63 7.36 -14.25
N LEU A 131 0.32 7.26 -14.00
CA LEU A 131 -0.75 7.40 -15.00
C LEU A 131 -1.47 8.75 -14.91
N LEU A 132 -1.08 9.62 -13.98
CA LEU A 132 -1.81 10.84 -13.63
C LEU A 132 -0.97 12.10 -13.86
N THR A 133 -1.65 13.22 -14.17
CA THR A 133 -1.05 14.55 -14.11
C THR A 133 -0.97 15.06 -12.66
N ASP A 134 -0.20 16.11 -12.40
CA ASP A 134 -0.10 16.67 -11.05
C ASP A 134 -1.44 17.25 -10.57
N GLU A 135 -2.23 17.86 -11.47
CA GLU A 135 -3.57 18.36 -11.17
C GLU A 135 -4.51 17.22 -10.74
N GLU A 136 -4.47 16.07 -11.43
CA GLU A 136 -5.24 14.90 -11.07
C GLU A 136 -4.81 14.32 -9.72
N LYS A 137 -3.49 14.28 -9.43
CA LYS A 137 -2.97 13.84 -8.13
C LYS A 137 -3.43 14.77 -7.00
N ILE A 138 -3.42 16.09 -7.22
CA ILE A 138 -3.90 17.08 -6.23
C ILE A 138 -5.39 16.88 -5.95
N ALA A 139 -6.22 16.71 -7.00
CA ALA A 139 -7.63 16.40 -6.81
C ALA A 139 -7.86 15.11 -6.03
N LEU A 140 -7.06 14.07 -6.29
CA LEU A 140 -7.12 12.80 -5.58
C LEU A 140 -6.63 12.90 -4.13
N CYS A 141 -5.67 13.77 -3.81
CA CYS A 141 -5.31 14.09 -2.42
C CYS A 141 -6.54 14.58 -1.64
N LYS A 142 -7.37 15.43 -2.28
CA LYS A 142 -8.63 15.88 -1.68
C LYS A 142 -9.63 14.73 -1.53
N CYS A 143 -9.84 13.91 -2.57
CA CYS A 143 -10.75 12.77 -2.51
C CYS A 143 -10.39 11.81 -1.36
N VAL A 144 -9.11 11.46 -1.24
CA VAL A 144 -8.62 10.59 -0.16
C VAL A 144 -8.81 11.25 1.21
N SER A 145 -8.54 12.55 1.32
CA SER A 145 -8.73 13.29 2.58
C SER A 145 -10.17 13.34 3.02
N ASP A 146 -11.10 13.56 2.09
CA ASP A 146 -12.53 13.69 2.40
C ASP A 146 -13.22 12.34 2.67
N SER A 147 -12.62 11.23 2.20
CA SER A 147 -13.21 9.89 2.28
C SER A 147 -13.07 9.19 3.64
N GLY A 148 -12.21 9.70 4.52
CA GLY A 148 -11.88 9.06 5.80
C GLY A 148 -10.86 7.91 5.70
N ALA A 149 -10.20 7.74 4.54
CA ALA A 149 -9.11 6.80 4.40
C ALA A 149 -7.89 7.20 5.25
N ASP A 150 -7.06 6.21 5.62
CA ASP A 150 -5.92 6.43 6.52
C ASP A 150 -4.65 6.83 5.77
N TYR A 151 -4.50 6.37 4.52
CA TYR A 151 -3.31 6.63 3.70
C TYR A 151 -3.66 6.91 2.25
N ILE A 152 -2.86 7.78 1.63
CA ILE A 152 -2.67 7.82 0.18
C ILE A 152 -1.41 7.02 -0.18
N LYS A 153 -1.47 6.23 -1.25
CA LYS A 153 -0.35 5.40 -1.73
C LYS A 153 -0.06 5.69 -3.20
N THR A 154 1.21 5.79 -3.55
CA THR A 154 1.62 6.17 -4.89
C THR A 154 1.26 5.14 -5.97
N SER A 155 1.63 3.86 -5.76
CA SER A 155 1.73 2.92 -6.88
C SER A 155 1.40 1.49 -6.49
N THR A 156 0.96 0.70 -7.49
CA THR A 156 0.76 -0.75 -7.35
C THR A 156 2.08 -1.53 -7.40
N GLY A 157 3.06 -1.03 -8.16
CA GLY A 157 4.27 -1.77 -8.55
C GLY A 157 4.08 -2.64 -9.81
N PHE A 158 2.90 -2.61 -10.44
CA PHE A 158 2.55 -3.39 -11.65
C PHE A 158 2.25 -2.51 -12.86
N SER A 159 2.63 -1.23 -12.82
CA SER A 159 2.46 -0.28 -13.92
C SER A 159 3.82 0.21 -14.44
N LYS A 160 3.82 1.35 -15.16
CA LYS A 160 4.98 1.87 -15.89
C LYS A 160 6.12 2.34 -14.98
N ALA A 161 5.81 2.83 -13.77
CA ALA A 161 6.78 3.33 -12.80
C ALA A 161 6.23 3.20 -11.37
N GLY A 162 7.13 3.31 -10.39
CA GLY A 162 6.81 3.36 -8.97
C GLY A 162 6.81 4.80 -8.43
N ALA A 163 6.97 4.92 -7.10
CA ALA A 163 7.02 6.20 -6.40
C ALA A 163 8.14 7.11 -6.90
N THR A 164 7.87 8.40 -7.00
CA THR A 164 8.87 9.44 -7.19
C THR A 164 8.94 10.36 -5.97
N PHE A 165 10.06 11.02 -5.77
CA PHE A 165 10.20 12.00 -4.68
C PHE A 165 9.21 13.15 -4.86
N HIS A 166 9.00 13.60 -6.10
CA HIS A 166 8.02 14.61 -6.45
C HIS A 166 6.59 14.23 -6.03
N ASP A 167 6.18 12.98 -6.27
CA ASP A 167 4.84 12.52 -5.86
C ASP A 167 4.65 12.60 -4.34
N VAL A 168 5.67 12.23 -3.55
CA VAL A 168 5.57 12.29 -2.09
C VAL A 168 5.58 13.73 -1.57
N GLU A 169 6.39 14.61 -2.16
CA GLU A 169 6.36 16.06 -1.86
C GLU A 169 4.99 16.67 -2.17
N LEU A 170 4.41 16.31 -3.33
CA LEU A 170 3.08 16.77 -3.73
C LEU A 170 2.01 16.27 -2.75
N PHE A 171 2.05 15.00 -2.36
CA PHE A 171 1.11 14.48 -1.36
C PHE A 171 1.24 15.19 -0.02
N ALA A 172 2.48 15.38 0.47
CA ALA A 172 2.73 16.06 1.74
C ALA A 172 2.20 17.49 1.77
N ALA A 173 2.15 18.16 0.61
CA ALA A 173 1.62 19.51 0.49
C ALA A 173 0.09 19.58 0.39
N HIS A 174 -0.61 18.49 0.00
CA HIS A 174 -2.02 18.56 -0.39
C HIS A 174 -2.96 17.63 0.36
N VAL A 175 -2.47 16.61 1.10
CA VAL A 175 -3.35 15.78 1.93
C VAL A 175 -3.70 16.44 3.26
N ALA A 176 -4.87 16.12 3.80
CA ALA A 176 -5.24 16.56 5.14
C ALA A 176 -4.32 15.94 6.21
N PRO A 177 -4.14 16.61 7.38
CA PRO A 177 -3.19 16.16 8.41
C PRO A 177 -3.42 14.74 8.96
N HIS A 178 -4.61 14.19 8.84
CA HIS A 178 -4.94 12.83 9.29
C HIS A 178 -4.54 11.75 8.27
N VAL A 179 -4.33 12.12 7.00
CA VAL A 179 -3.95 11.18 5.93
C VAL A 179 -2.43 11.03 5.92
N LYS A 180 -1.97 9.80 6.05
CA LYS A 180 -0.56 9.43 5.97
C LYS A 180 -0.17 9.07 4.53
N ILE A 181 1.12 9.04 4.24
CA ILE A 181 1.65 8.78 2.90
C ILE A 181 2.39 7.45 2.88
N LYS A 182 2.08 6.60 1.88
CA LYS A 182 2.83 5.39 1.55
C LYS A 182 3.48 5.55 0.18
N ALA A 183 4.81 5.50 0.13
CA ALA A 183 5.57 5.37 -1.11
C ALA A 183 5.73 3.88 -1.45
N ALA A 184 5.47 3.47 -2.68
CA ALA A 184 5.57 2.08 -3.10
C ALA A 184 6.11 1.95 -4.53
N GLY A 185 6.92 0.90 -4.75
CA GLY A 185 7.62 0.68 -6.03
C GLY A 185 8.81 1.61 -6.22
N GLY A 186 9.88 1.12 -6.87
CA GLY A 186 11.06 1.93 -7.17
C GLY A 186 11.98 2.24 -5.99
N ILE A 187 11.71 1.75 -4.78
CA ILE A 187 12.57 1.97 -3.60
C ILE A 187 13.71 0.96 -3.64
N SER A 188 14.87 1.37 -4.12
CA SER A 188 15.96 0.47 -4.47
C SER A 188 17.14 0.47 -3.48
N SER A 189 17.23 1.48 -2.61
CA SER A 189 18.32 1.67 -1.67
C SER A 189 17.84 2.20 -0.32
N LEU A 190 18.72 2.13 0.70
CA LEU A 190 18.46 2.78 2.00
C LEU A 190 18.39 4.30 1.86
N ALA A 191 19.18 4.88 0.95
CA ALA A 191 19.16 6.31 0.68
C ALA A 191 17.81 6.75 0.10
N ASP A 192 17.24 5.98 -0.85
CA ASP A 192 15.90 6.26 -1.39
C ASP A 192 14.85 6.18 -0.27
N ALA A 193 14.91 5.11 0.54
CA ALA A 193 13.97 4.91 1.65
C ALA A 193 14.01 6.09 2.64
N GLU A 194 15.21 6.50 3.06
CA GLU A 194 15.41 7.65 3.95
C GLU A 194 14.91 8.96 3.33
N LYS A 195 15.16 9.15 2.03
CA LYS A 195 14.67 10.33 1.30
C LYS A 195 13.14 10.38 1.26
N PHE A 196 12.46 9.28 0.92
CA PHE A 196 11.00 9.21 0.95
C PHE A 196 10.42 9.53 2.32
N ILE A 197 11.05 8.98 3.39
CA ILE A 197 10.60 9.26 4.77
C ILE A 197 10.79 10.73 5.12
N THR A 198 11.93 11.32 4.75
CA THR A 198 12.22 12.74 5.00
C THR A 198 11.22 13.66 4.28
N LEU A 199 10.74 13.26 3.11
CA LEU A 199 9.75 14.01 2.33
C LEU A 199 8.31 13.83 2.83
N GLY A 200 8.07 12.97 3.84
CA GLY A 200 6.76 12.82 4.46
C GLY A 200 6.15 11.42 4.38
N ALA A 201 6.78 10.45 3.70
CA ALA A 201 6.29 9.08 3.71
C ALA A 201 6.44 8.46 5.10
N SER A 202 5.34 7.98 5.67
CA SER A 202 5.33 7.26 6.93
C SER A 202 5.33 5.74 6.76
N ARG A 203 5.15 5.26 5.52
CA ARG A 203 5.15 3.85 5.14
C ARG A 203 5.83 3.65 3.78
N LEU A 204 6.50 2.51 3.62
CA LEU A 204 7.22 2.13 2.39
C LEU A 204 6.76 0.76 1.92
N GLY A 205 6.27 0.66 0.69
CA GLY A 205 5.93 -0.62 0.06
C GLY A 205 7.13 -1.17 -0.71
N THR A 206 7.87 -2.10 -0.13
CA THR A 206 9.09 -2.64 -0.73
C THR A 206 9.48 -4.00 -0.14
N SER A 207 10.09 -4.87 -0.95
CA SER A 207 10.80 -6.06 -0.48
C SER A 207 12.31 -5.84 -0.40
N ARG A 208 12.83 -4.76 -1.02
CA ARG A 208 14.25 -4.53 -1.20
C ARG A 208 14.99 -4.25 0.10
N ILE A 209 14.38 -3.48 0.99
CA ILE A 209 15.03 -3.07 2.27
C ILE A 209 15.30 -4.28 3.15
N VAL A 210 14.37 -5.23 3.24
CA VAL A 210 14.60 -6.49 3.97
C VAL A 210 15.71 -7.32 3.31
N LYS A 211 15.76 -7.37 1.96
CA LYS A 211 16.84 -8.05 1.23
C LYS A 211 18.21 -7.42 1.54
N ILE A 212 18.29 -6.09 1.60
CA ILE A 212 19.51 -5.38 1.99
C ILE A 212 19.88 -5.72 3.45
N ALA A 213 18.91 -5.74 4.37
CA ALA A 213 19.12 -6.12 5.76
C ALA A 213 19.65 -7.57 5.90
N LYS A 214 19.26 -8.46 5.00
CA LYS A 214 19.76 -9.85 4.93
C LYS A 214 21.16 -9.94 4.30
N GLY A 215 21.73 -8.84 3.80
CA GLY A 215 22.98 -8.84 3.07
C GLY A 215 22.86 -9.42 1.65
N LEU A 216 21.66 -9.48 1.10
CA LEU A 216 21.40 -10.00 -0.25
C LEU A 216 21.33 -8.85 -1.26
N GLU A 217 22.17 -8.88 -2.28
CA GLU A 217 21.98 -8.07 -3.50
C GLU A 217 20.79 -8.65 -4.27
N GLY A 218 19.61 -8.16 -4.00
CA GLY A 218 18.40 -8.64 -4.67
C GLY A 218 18.19 -7.93 -6.00
N SER A 219 17.78 -8.66 -7.05
CA SER A 219 17.04 -8.05 -8.15
C SER A 219 15.76 -7.43 -7.58
N GLY A 220 15.58 -6.15 -7.79
CA GLY A 220 14.37 -5.47 -7.32
C GLY A 220 13.08 -6.11 -7.83
N TYR A 221 11.97 -5.57 -7.40
CA TYR A 221 10.68 -5.79 -8.03
C TYR A 221 10.81 -5.80 -9.54
#